data_7c4ca455784e41a4b03c39510232dc15
#
_entry.id   7c4ca455784e41a4b03c39510232dc15
#
_cell.length_a   1.000
_cell.length_b   1.000
_cell.length_c   1.000
_cell.angle_alpha   90.00
_cell.angle_beta   90.00
_cell.angle_gamma   90.00
#
_symmetry.space_group_name_H-M   'P 1'
#
loop_
_entity.id
_entity.type
_entity.pdbx_description
1 polymer ?
#
loop_
_entity_poly.entity_id
_entity_poly.type
_entity_poly.pdbx_seq_one_letter_code
_entity_poly.pdbx_strand_id
1 'polypeptide(L)'
;MTNRSLLLVLLLTTFLCSCGDEEAVNISLNKRQEITARPQRPAITYAYLPQYSHTESFQRHHRLVEYLAEETGLAIRQVFPDSFSHHIEMFGQGKIDISFSNPFVYVNLAHRYGAKAMARIVEEDGQAEFRGQIIARKDNEAIQSLEDCRGKSWLAVDPTSAGGYLFPLGHFVEHGLHIQDFKEVVFAGGRQENVILSVYAGLHDLGSIREGSLKVVEKKIDIDQIKIVATSRSYPGWVYAYSPRLPREAADKIKAALLKLDYGGNAHHRTILEAARFIGFVSSDDRDFDPIRELNKKVGLQLE
;
A
#
# COMPACT_ATOMS: atom_id res chain seq x y z
N MET A 1 60.66 29.12 -57.33
CA MET A 1 59.41 29.17 -56.62
C MET A 1 58.46 28.04 -57.13
N THR A 2 58.77 26.77 -56.99
CA THR A 2 57.92 25.72 -57.59
C THR A 2 57.95 24.37 -56.88
N ASN A 3 58.62 24.21 -55.73
CA ASN A 3 58.62 22.88 -55.09
C ASN A 3 57.95 22.81 -53.70
N ARG A 4 57.43 23.90 -53.19
CA ARG A 4 56.73 23.85 -51.87
C ARG A 4 55.22 23.62 -51.93
N SER A 5 54.58 23.93 -53.08
CA SER A 5 53.15 23.76 -53.27
C SER A 5 52.77 22.36 -53.65
N LEU A 6 53.67 21.57 -54.26
CA LEU A 6 53.36 20.17 -54.64
C LEU A 6 53.41 19.20 -53.44
N LEU A 7 54.21 19.50 -52.43
CA LEU A 7 54.37 18.68 -51.24
C LEU A 7 53.11 18.82 -50.29
N LEU A 8 52.46 19.96 -50.33
CA LEU A 8 51.28 20.21 -49.48
C LEU A 8 50.03 19.54 -50.04
N VAL A 9 49.92 19.35 -51.35
CA VAL A 9 48.77 18.67 -52.00
C VAL A 9 48.92 17.16 -51.85
N LEU A 10 50.12 16.61 -51.80
CA LEU A 10 50.33 15.17 -51.60
C LEU A 10 50.09 14.73 -50.13
N LEU A 11 50.23 15.64 -49.15
CA LEU A 11 49.96 15.32 -47.72
C LEU A 11 48.45 15.40 -47.36
N LEU A 12 47.65 16.07 -48.20
CA LEU A 12 46.20 16.21 -47.93
C LEU A 12 45.38 15.03 -48.50
N THR A 13 45.95 14.22 -49.39
CA THR A 13 45.25 13.08 -50.01
C THR A 13 45.39 11.75 -49.25
N THR A 14 46.24 11.69 -48.21
CA THR A 14 46.44 10.45 -47.44
C THR A 14 45.57 10.35 -46.18
N PHE A 15 44.69 11.34 -45.91
CA PHE A 15 43.85 11.34 -44.70
C PHE A 15 42.38 10.91 -44.94
N LEU A 16 42.04 10.46 -46.17
CA LEU A 16 40.65 10.13 -46.54
C LEU A 16 40.36 8.64 -46.79
N CYS A 17 41.22 7.73 -46.34
CA CYS A 17 40.95 6.30 -46.42
C CYS A 17 41.25 5.61 -45.09
N SER A 18 40.38 5.88 -44.12
CA SER A 18 40.22 5.01 -42.96
C SER A 18 38.75 5.01 -42.55
N CYS A 19 37.91 4.51 -43.50
CA CYS A 19 36.65 3.88 -43.12
C CYS A 19 37.00 2.45 -42.74
N GLY A 20 36.97 2.13 -41.46
CA GLY A 20 37.06 0.75 -41.02
C GLY A 20 35.89 0.00 -41.62
N ASP A 21 36.17 -1.16 -42.19
CA ASP A 21 35.16 -2.15 -42.60
C ASP A 21 34.42 -2.60 -41.35
N GLU A 22 33.32 -1.88 -40.99
CA GLU A 22 32.27 -2.49 -40.18
C GLU A 22 31.63 -3.55 -41.07
N GLU A 23 31.85 -4.83 -40.76
CA GLU A 23 31.15 -5.93 -41.40
C GLU A 23 29.65 -5.63 -41.33
N ALA A 24 29.06 -5.37 -42.47
CA ALA A 24 27.64 -5.20 -42.60
C ALA A 24 26.94 -6.49 -42.16
N VAL A 25 26.32 -6.45 -40.95
CA VAL A 25 25.51 -7.57 -40.45
C VAL A 25 24.33 -7.72 -41.39
N ASN A 26 24.39 -8.69 -42.31
CA ASN A 26 23.28 -9.07 -43.19
C ASN A 26 22.21 -9.72 -42.35
N ILE A 27 21.22 -8.94 -41.94
CA ILE A 27 20.00 -9.45 -41.29
C ILE A 27 19.13 -10.03 -42.37
N SER A 28 19.13 -11.37 -42.49
CA SER A 28 18.24 -12.09 -43.39
C SER A 28 16.80 -12.00 -42.84
N LEU A 29 15.99 -11.14 -43.44
CA LEU A 29 14.56 -10.99 -43.12
C LEU A 29 13.73 -12.24 -43.45
N ASN A 30 14.29 -13.22 -44.18
CA ASN A 30 13.66 -14.49 -44.50
C ASN A 30 13.81 -15.56 -43.41
N LYS A 31 14.64 -15.34 -42.38
CA LYS A 31 14.67 -16.15 -41.17
C LYS A 31 13.78 -15.52 -40.10
N ARG A 32 12.47 -15.45 -40.36
CA ARG A 32 11.49 -15.33 -39.26
C ARG A 32 11.58 -16.63 -38.47
N GLN A 33 12.36 -16.63 -37.39
CA GLN A 33 12.05 -17.51 -36.30
C GLN A 33 10.71 -16.99 -35.75
N GLU A 34 9.63 -17.74 -35.96
CA GLU A 34 8.45 -17.58 -35.17
C GLU A 34 8.87 -17.78 -33.72
N ILE A 35 9.06 -16.67 -33.02
CA ILE A 35 9.10 -16.69 -31.57
C ILE A 35 7.69 -17.08 -31.15
N THR A 36 7.43 -18.39 -31.09
CA THR A 36 6.28 -18.90 -30.36
C THR A 36 6.45 -18.45 -28.95
N ALA A 37 5.84 -17.29 -28.58
CA ALA A 37 5.71 -16.87 -27.21
C ALA A 37 5.11 -18.09 -26.49
N ARG A 38 5.92 -18.73 -25.64
CA ARG A 38 5.36 -19.75 -24.72
C ARG A 38 4.17 -19.08 -24.08
N PRO A 39 2.97 -19.73 -24.05
CA PRO A 39 1.84 -19.15 -23.36
C PRO A 39 2.31 -18.84 -21.94
N GLN A 40 2.59 -17.56 -21.68
CA GLN A 40 2.92 -17.12 -20.34
C GLN A 40 1.69 -17.40 -19.51
N ARG A 41 1.81 -18.25 -18.51
CA ARG A 41 0.76 -18.38 -17.51
C ARG A 41 0.46 -16.96 -17.04
N PRO A 42 -0.81 -16.53 -17.03
CA PRO A 42 -1.15 -15.18 -16.62
C PRO A 42 -0.53 -14.96 -15.23
N ALA A 43 0.24 -13.88 -15.08
CA ALA A 43 0.90 -13.57 -13.82
C ALA A 43 -0.16 -13.31 -12.75
N ILE A 44 0.03 -13.87 -11.56
CA ILE A 44 -0.77 -13.55 -10.36
C ILE A 44 -0.61 -12.07 -10.06
N THR A 45 -1.70 -11.37 -9.86
CA THR A 45 -1.71 -9.94 -9.60
C THR A 45 -1.76 -9.65 -8.11
N TYR A 46 -0.84 -8.81 -7.66
CA TYR A 46 -0.74 -8.33 -6.29
C TYR A 46 -1.07 -6.84 -6.22
N ALA A 47 -1.91 -6.42 -5.29
CA ALA A 47 -2.19 -5.02 -5.02
C ALA A 47 -2.03 -4.66 -3.54
N TYR A 48 -1.41 -3.51 -3.31
CA TYR A 48 -1.38 -2.81 -2.04
C TYR A 48 -2.49 -1.76 -2.02
N LEU A 49 -3.30 -1.71 -0.97
CA LEU A 49 -4.33 -0.68 -0.80
C LEU A 49 -3.69 0.73 -0.83
N PRO A 50 -4.14 1.67 -1.69
CA PRO A 50 -3.38 2.87 -2.04
C PRO A 50 -3.47 3.99 -0.98
N GLN A 51 -2.90 3.77 0.20
CA GLN A 51 -2.74 4.83 1.21
C GLN A 51 -1.50 5.72 1.00
N TYR A 52 -0.65 5.39 0.03
CA TYR A 52 0.54 6.13 -0.40
C TYR A 52 0.52 6.35 -1.92
N SER A 53 1.49 7.10 -2.45
CA SER A 53 1.68 7.21 -3.90
C SER A 53 2.02 5.84 -4.52
N HIS A 54 1.76 5.67 -5.82
CA HIS A 54 2.12 4.44 -6.54
C HIS A 54 3.62 4.15 -6.45
N THR A 55 4.46 5.19 -6.55
CA THR A 55 5.93 5.06 -6.42
C THR A 55 6.31 4.54 -5.03
N GLU A 56 5.74 5.10 -3.97
CA GLU A 56 6.03 4.63 -2.61
C GLU A 56 5.51 3.22 -2.38
N SER A 57 4.31 2.91 -2.85
CA SER A 57 3.74 1.55 -2.77
C SER A 57 4.60 0.54 -3.51
N PHE A 58 5.15 0.90 -4.68
CA PHE A 58 6.10 0.06 -5.42
C PHE A 58 7.39 -0.13 -4.62
N GLN A 59 8.03 0.94 -4.16
CA GLN A 59 9.28 0.88 -3.40
C GLN A 59 9.18 0.02 -2.15
N ARG A 60 8.04 0.05 -1.47
CA ARG A 60 7.80 -0.74 -0.26
C ARG A 60 7.61 -2.22 -0.54
N HIS A 61 7.01 -2.59 -1.67
CA HIS A 61 6.54 -3.96 -1.89
C HIS A 61 7.24 -4.71 -3.02
N HIS A 62 8.00 -4.06 -3.93
CA HIS A 62 8.61 -4.76 -5.06
C HIS A 62 9.54 -5.90 -4.62
N ARG A 63 10.38 -5.69 -3.61
CA ARG A 63 11.28 -6.73 -3.07
C ARG A 63 10.53 -7.92 -2.48
N LEU A 64 9.41 -7.66 -1.83
CA LEU A 64 8.54 -8.73 -1.32
C LEU A 64 7.90 -9.51 -2.47
N VAL A 65 7.44 -8.82 -3.52
CA VAL A 65 6.85 -9.46 -4.70
C VAL A 65 7.89 -10.30 -5.45
N GLU A 66 9.11 -9.80 -5.62
CA GLU A 66 10.24 -10.55 -6.19
C GLU A 66 10.55 -11.80 -5.35
N TYR A 67 10.70 -11.65 -4.04
CA TYR A 67 10.90 -12.78 -3.14
C TYR A 67 9.79 -13.83 -3.24
N LEU A 68 8.53 -13.41 -3.26
CA LEU A 68 7.40 -14.33 -3.41
C LEU A 68 7.44 -15.07 -4.75
N ALA A 69 7.83 -14.39 -5.84
CA ALA A 69 7.97 -15.02 -7.14
C ALA A 69 9.13 -16.05 -7.15
N GLU A 70 10.27 -15.72 -6.57
CA GLU A 70 11.44 -16.60 -6.46
C GLU A 70 11.16 -17.82 -5.57
N GLU A 71 10.64 -17.60 -4.36
CA GLU A 71 10.40 -18.65 -3.38
C GLU A 71 9.29 -19.63 -3.81
N THR A 72 8.29 -19.15 -4.54
CA THR A 72 7.15 -19.97 -4.97
C THR A 72 7.26 -20.53 -6.38
N GLY A 73 8.14 -19.96 -7.22
CA GLY A 73 8.22 -20.26 -8.66
C GLY A 73 7.01 -19.77 -9.45
N LEU A 74 6.20 -18.85 -8.88
CA LEU A 74 5.01 -18.28 -9.52
C LEU A 74 5.35 -16.94 -10.16
N ALA A 75 4.77 -16.65 -11.33
CA ALA A 75 4.85 -15.32 -11.92
C ALA A 75 3.90 -14.39 -11.12
N ILE A 76 4.45 -13.41 -10.40
CA ILE A 76 3.68 -12.44 -9.62
C ILE A 76 4.03 -11.03 -10.10
N ARG A 77 3.04 -10.17 -10.29
CA ARG A 77 3.25 -8.77 -10.65
C ARG A 77 2.38 -7.85 -9.82
N GLN A 78 2.89 -6.66 -9.55
CA GLN A 78 2.18 -5.62 -8.84
C GLN A 78 1.21 -4.88 -9.77
N VAL A 79 0.02 -4.53 -9.26
CA VAL A 79 -0.95 -3.64 -9.89
C VAL A 79 -1.31 -2.53 -8.93
N PHE A 80 -1.71 -1.36 -9.46
CA PHE A 80 -1.82 -0.12 -8.68
C PHE A 80 -3.22 0.47 -8.81
N PRO A 81 -4.15 0.16 -7.89
CA PRO A 81 -5.42 0.86 -7.81
C PRO A 81 -5.21 2.33 -7.38
N ASP A 82 -6.09 3.22 -7.83
CA ASP A 82 -5.98 4.66 -7.56
C ASP A 82 -6.65 5.10 -6.25
N SER A 83 -7.62 4.31 -5.76
CA SER A 83 -8.37 4.57 -4.53
C SER A 83 -8.76 3.28 -3.82
N PHE A 84 -9.28 3.38 -2.60
CA PHE A 84 -9.79 2.22 -1.86
C PHE A 84 -10.96 1.57 -2.58
N SER A 85 -11.91 2.35 -3.10
CA SER A 85 -13.02 1.85 -3.91
C SER A 85 -12.53 1.15 -5.18
N HIS A 86 -11.56 1.74 -5.90
CA HIS A 86 -10.97 1.13 -7.10
C HIS A 86 -10.26 -0.20 -6.77
N HIS A 87 -9.58 -0.31 -5.60
CA HIS A 87 -9.01 -1.57 -5.14
C HIS A 87 -10.08 -2.66 -4.95
N ILE A 88 -11.19 -2.31 -4.29
CA ILE A 88 -12.32 -3.22 -4.05
C ILE A 88 -12.94 -3.66 -5.40
N GLU A 89 -13.18 -2.72 -6.31
CA GLU A 89 -13.73 -3.00 -7.63
C GLU A 89 -12.80 -3.89 -8.47
N MET A 90 -11.50 -3.59 -8.53
CA MET A 90 -10.50 -4.39 -9.24
C MET A 90 -10.45 -5.82 -8.73
N PHE A 91 -10.56 -6.02 -7.39
CA PHE A 91 -10.62 -7.35 -6.80
C PHE A 91 -11.88 -8.09 -7.25
N GLY A 92 -13.04 -7.46 -7.20
CA GLY A 92 -14.32 -8.03 -7.67
C GLY A 92 -14.30 -8.40 -9.15
N GLN A 93 -13.62 -7.59 -9.99
CA GLN A 93 -13.44 -7.82 -11.42
C GLN A 93 -12.38 -8.91 -11.72
N GLY A 94 -11.70 -9.45 -10.71
CA GLY A 94 -10.62 -10.44 -10.88
C GLY A 94 -9.32 -9.88 -11.46
N LYS A 95 -9.11 -8.56 -11.32
CA LYS A 95 -7.87 -7.87 -11.68
C LYS A 95 -6.83 -7.88 -10.55
N ILE A 96 -7.25 -8.27 -9.34
CA ILE A 96 -6.40 -8.48 -8.16
C ILE A 96 -6.63 -9.90 -7.66
N ASP A 97 -5.58 -10.69 -7.63
CA ASP A 97 -5.58 -12.06 -7.07
C ASP A 97 -5.17 -12.06 -5.61
N ILE A 98 -4.22 -11.18 -5.23
CA ILE A 98 -3.72 -11.02 -3.87
C ILE A 98 -3.91 -9.55 -3.46
N SER A 99 -4.67 -9.33 -2.41
CA SER A 99 -4.90 -8.02 -1.80
C SER A 99 -4.10 -7.90 -0.51
N PHE A 100 -3.32 -6.84 -0.37
CA PHE A 100 -2.81 -6.39 0.93
C PHE A 100 -3.57 -5.14 1.34
N SER A 101 -4.41 -5.26 2.36
CA SER A 101 -5.35 -4.21 2.74
C SER A 101 -5.56 -4.14 4.25
N ASN A 102 -6.19 -3.05 4.68
CA ASN A 102 -6.63 -2.92 6.06
C ASN A 102 -7.79 -3.90 6.35
N PRO A 103 -8.05 -4.25 7.62
CA PRO A 103 -9.03 -5.28 7.97
C PRO A 103 -10.47 -4.93 7.60
N PHE A 104 -10.84 -3.65 7.49
CA PHE A 104 -12.20 -3.28 7.10
C PHE A 104 -12.42 -3.47 5.59
N VAL A 105 -11.44 -3.10 4.75
CA VAL A 105 -11.45 -3.46 3.32
C VAL A 105 -11.50 -4.97 3.15
N TYR A 106 -10.70 -5.73 3.92
CA TYR A 106 -10.75 -7.20 3.86
C TYR A 106 -12.15 -7.75 4.15
N VAL A 107 -12.82 -7.29 5.20
CA VAL A 107 -14.18 -7.76 5.55
C VAL A 107 -15.16 -7.46 4.41
N ASN A 108 -15.05 -6.30 3.74
CA ASN A 108 -15.83 -5.99 2.53
C ASN A 108 -15.51 -6.95 1.38
N LEU A 109 -14.22 -7.20 1.11
CA LEU A 109 -13.81 -8.15 0.07
C LEU A 109 -14.28 -9.58 0.35
N ALA A 110 -14.24 -10.02 1.62
CA ALA A 110 -14.71 -11.32 2.05
C ALA A 110 -16.23 -11.43 1.89
N HIS A 111 -16.98 -10.42 2.31
CA HIS A 111 -18.45 -10.38 2.22
C HIS A 111 -18.94 -10.38 0.77
N ARG A 112 -18.37 -9.51 -0.08
CA ARG A 112 -18.84 -9.32 -1.47
C ARG A 112 -18.32 -10.35 -2.45
N TYR A 113 -17.07 -10.78 -2.29
CA TYR A 113 -16.34 -11.54 -3.31
C TYR A 113 -15.72 -12.82 -2.80
N GLY A 114 -15.92 -13.16 -1.52
CA GLY A 114 -15.42 -14.39 -0.92
C GLY A 114 -13.89 -14.42 -0.75
N ALA A 115 -13.24 -13.25 -0.58
CA ALA A 115 -11.81 -13.18 -0.28
C ALA A 115 -11.48 -14.00 0.97
N LYS A 116 -10.29 -14.61 0.98
CA LYS A 116 -9.82 -15.45 2.08
C LYS A 116 -8.53 -14.89 2.64
N ALA A 117 -8.47 -14.68 3.96
CA ALA A 117 -7.25 -14.26 4.64
C ALA A 117 -6.20 -15.37 4.61
N MET A 118 -4.92 -14.98 4.53
CA MET A 118 -3.81 -15.93 4.60
C MET A 118 -2.78 -15.56 5.68
N ALA A 119 -2.44 -14.27 5.81
CA ALA A 119 -1.45 -13.81 6.80
C ALA A 119 -1.71 -12.35 7.18
N ARG A 120 -1.43 -12.00 8.43
CA ARG A 120 -1.35 -10.60 8.91
C ARG A 120 0.11 -10.21 9.10
N ILE A 121 0.41 -8.94 8.90
CA ILE A 121 1.74 -8.41 9.20
C ILE A 121 1.94 -8.30 10.71
N VAL A 122 3.20 -8.36 11.12
CA VAL A 122 3.67 -7.97 12.44
C VAL A 122 4.33 -6.61 12.31
N GLU A 123 3.80 -5.60 12.98
CA GLU A 123 4.29 -4.22 12.96
C GLU A 123 5.67 -4.12 13.67
N GLU A 124 6.34 -2.96 13.55
CA GLU A 124 7.65 -2.69 14.16
C GLU A 124 7.65 -2.85 15.70
N ASP A 125 6.51 -2.68 16.35
CA ASP A 125 6.32 -2.88 17.79
C ASP A 125 6.09 -4.35 18.20
N GLY A 126 6.13 -5.28 17.24
CA GLY A 126 5.92 -6.70 17.46
C GLY A 126 4.45 -7.12 17.53
N GLN A 127 3.49 -6.21 17.27
CA GLN A 127 2.07 -6.52 17.32
C GLN A 127 1.52 -6.83 15.93
N ALA A 128 0.57 -7.77 15.84
CA ALA A 128 -0.21 -8.04 14.64
C ALA A 128 -1.59 -7.34 14.68
N GLU A 129 -1.69 -6.31 15.47
CA GLU A 129 -2.85 -5.46 15.70
C GLU A 129 -2.46 -3.99 15.60
N PHE A 130 -3.44 -3.10 15.47
CA PHE A 130 -3.20 -1.66 15.50
C PHE A 130 -4.45 -0.90 15.96
N ARG A 131 -4.30 0.40 16.17
CA ARG A 131 -5.32 1.30 16.71
C ARG A 131 -5.62 2.44 15.75
N GLY A 132 -6.79 3.04 15.94
CA GLY A 132 -7.12 4.35 15.40
C GLY A 132 -6.87 5.45 16.43
N GLN A 133 -6.44 6.61 15.97
CA GLN A 133 -6.24 7.79 16.80
C GLN A 133 -7.12 8.93 16.32
N ILE A 134 -7.67 9.68 17.27
CA ILE A 134 -8.39 10.93 17.06
C ILE A 134 -7.42 12.05 17.41
N ILE A 135 -7.23 12.97 16.47
CA ILE A 135 -6.27 14.06 16.57
C ILE A 135 -6.96 15.42 16.46
N ALA A 136 -6.37 16.42 17.11
CA ALA A 136 -6.74 17.82 17.01
C ALA A 136 -5.49 18.70 17.09
N ARG A 137 -5.62 19.99 16.75
CA ARG A 137 -4.54 20.95 17.01
C ARG A 137 -4.31 21.07 18.52
N LYS A 138 -3.05 21.20 18.92
CA LYS A 138 -2.66 21.33 20.32
C LYS A 138 -3.18 22.64 20.97
N ASP A 139 -3.20 23.72 20.19
CA ASP A 139 -3.71 25.04 20.61
C ASP A 139 -5.23 25.17 20.56
N ASN A 140 -5.95 24.14 20.11
CA ASN A 140 -7.40 24.11 20.18
C ASN A 140 -7.85 23.71 21.60
N GLU A 141 -8.03 24.74 22.46
CA GLU A 141 -8.45 24.55 23.85
C GLU A 141 -9.91 24.05 24.00
N ALA A 142 -10.72 24.19 22.94
CA ALA A 142 -12.11 23.73 22.93
C ALA A 142 -12.26 22.19 22.76
N ILE A 143 -11.15 21.46 22.63
CA ILE A 143 -11.14 20.00 22.50
C ILE A 143 -10.08 19.43 23.44
N GLN A 144 -10.49 18.92 24.59
CA GLN A 144 -9.60 18.29 25.58
C GLN A 144 -9.94 16.82 25.79
N SER A 145 -11.17 16.43 25.47
CA SER A 145 -11.70 15.09 25.67
C SER A 145 -12.57 14.64 24.47
N LEU A 146 -13.05 13.40 24.48
CA LEU A 146 -13.97 12.91 23.46
C LEU A 146 -15.32 13.64 23.48
N GLU A 147 -15.80 14.03 24.63
CA GLU A 147 -17.08 14.75 24.80
C GLU A 147 -17.07 16.09 24.08
N ASP A 148 -15.91 16.76 24.05
CA ASP A 148 -15.70 18.06 23.38
C ASP A 148 -15.76 17.95 21.85
N CYS A 149 -15.72 16.73 21.31
CA CYS A 149 -15.84 16.47 19.87
C CYS A 149 -17.24 16.69 19.34
N ARG A 150 -18.26 16.79 20.21
CA ARG A 150 -19.64 17.05 19.82
C ARG A 150 -19.78 18.40 19.12
N GLY A 151 -20.44 18.41 17.97
CA GLY A 151 -20.63 19.62 17.14
C GLY A 151 -19.39 20.07 16.38
N LYS A 152 -18.29 19.33 16.40
CA LYS A 152 -17.05 19.64 15.68
C LYS A 152 -17.05 19.05 14.28
N SER A 153 -16.27 19.64 13.36
CA SER A 153 -15.98 19.08 12.05
C SER A 153 -14.96 17.95 12.15
N TRP A 154 -15.25 16.79 11.55
CA TRP A 154 -14.39 15.60 11.59
C TRP A 154 -13.96 15.18 10.18
N LEU A 155 -12.66 15.15 9.93
CA LEU A 155 -12.05 14.62 8.72
C LEU A 155 -11.53 13.20 8.98
N ALA A 156 -12.12 12.21 8.33
CA ALA A 156 -11.69 10.83 8.32
C ALA A 156 -10.89 10.49 7.04
N VAL A 157 -10.19 9.36 7.02
CA VAL A 157 -9.34 8.99 5.89
C VAL A 157 -10.14 8.57 4.67
N ASP A 158 -11.07 7.63 4.85
CA ASP A 158 -11.88 7.02 3.79
C ASP A 158 -13.03 6.23 4.44
N PRO A 159 -14.22 6.11 3.82
CA PRO A 159 -15.32 5.32 4.36
C PRO A 159 -14.98 3.86 4.68
N THR A 160 -13.99 3.27 3.99
CA THR A 160 -13.53 1.89 4.21
C THR A 160 -12.20 1.81 4.97
N SER A 161 -11.73 2.93 5.54
CA SER A 161 -10.53 2.94 6.38
C SER A 161 -10.82 2.36 7.76
N ALA A 162 -10.05 1.35 8.18
CA ALA A 162 -10.14 0.79 9.52
C ALA A 162 -9.62 1.78 10.58
N GLY A 163 -8.32 2.10 10.59
CA GLY A 163 -7.70 2.97 11.59
C GLY A 163 -8.06 4.45 11.47
N GLY A 164 -8.39 4.91 10.26
CA GLY A 164 -8.73 6.32 10.01
C GLY A 164 -10.23 6.62 9.98
N TYR A 165 -11.10 5.62 10.21
CA TYR A 165 -12.54 5.83 10.28
C TYR A 165 -13.25 4.84 11.21
N LEU A 166 -13.26 3.53 10.89
CA LEU A 166 -14.08 2.56 11.62
C LEU A 166 -13.70 2.48 13.11
N PHE A 167 -12.41 2.40 13.44
CA PHE A 167 -11.96 2.28 14.83
C PHE A 167 -12.22 3.56 15.63
N PRO A 168 -11.90 4.77 15.13
CA PRO A 168 -12.30 6.01 15.76
C PRO A 168 -13.83 6.15 15.92
N LEU A 169 -14.62 5.80 14.90
CA LEU A 169 -16.07 5.83 14.98
C LEU A 169 -16.59 4.90 16.08
N GLY A 170 -16.05 3.66 16.14
CA GLY A 170 -16.36 2.73 17.21
C GLY A 170 -16.05 3.28 18.59
N HIS A 171 -14.90 3.95 18.71
CA HIS A 171 -14.50 4.57 19.95
C HIS A 171 -15.41 5.75 20.36
N PHE A 172 -15.83 6.58 19.40
CA PHE A 172 -16.84 7.61 19.63
C PHE A 172 -18.17 7.00 20.11
N VAL A 173 -18.67 5.96 19.42
CA VAL A 173 -19.93 5.28 19.78
C VAL A 173 -19.86 4.64 21.17
N GLU A 174 -18.73 4.09 21.57
CA GLU A 174 -18.49 3.56 22.94
C GLU A 174 -18.60 4.63 24.01
N HIS A 175 -18.37 5.90 23.66
CA HIS A 175 -18.47 7.06 24.55
C HIS A 175 -19.73 7.92 24.29
N GLY A 176 -20.72 7.37 23.61
CA GLY A 176 -22.01 8.03 23.40
C GLY A 176 -22.02 9.14 22.35
N LEU A 177 -21.03 9.17 21.45
CA LEU A 177 -21.04 10.06 20.29
C LEU A 177 -21.30 9.26 19.02
N HIS A 178 -22.25 9.74 18.23
CA HIS A 178 -22.67 9.15 16.96
C HIS A 178 -22.39 10.11 15.80
N ILE A 179 -22.44 9.64 14.56
CA ILE A 179 -22.14 10.44 13.36
C ILE A 179 -22.96 11.74 13.33
N GLN A 180 -24.23 11.70 13.71
CA GLN A 180 -25.11 12.88 13.76
C GLN A 180 -24.75 13.90 14.83
N ASP A 181 -23.88 13.57 15.77
CA ASP A 181 -23.40 14.49 16.82
C ASP A 181 -22.29 15.41 16.33
N PHE A 182 -21.71 15.13 15.17
CA PHE A 182 -20.69 15.98 14.54
C PHE A 182 -21.34 17.07 13.68
N LYS A 183 -20.68 18.21 13.53
CA LYS A 183 -21.08 19.25 12.59
C LYS A 183 -21.11 18.70 11.15
N GLU A 184 -20.06 17.96 10.82
CA GLU A 184 -19.89 17.26 9.56
C GLU A 184 -18.85 16.15 9.70
N VAL A 185 -18.99 15.11 8.87
CA VAL A 185 -17.98 14.04 8.72
C VAL A 185 -17.62 13.95 7.24
N VAL A 186 -16.36 14.24 6.90
CA VAL A 186 -15.85 14.24 5.52
C VAL A 186 -14.63 13.34 5.39
N PHE A 187 -14.25 13.01 4.16
CA PHE A 187 -13.19 12.03 3.88
C PHE A 187 -12.08 12.62 3.03
N ALA A 188 -10.83 12.26 3.37
CA ALA A 188 -9.60 12.78 2.80
C ALA A 188 -9.08 12.02 1.56
N GLY A 189 -9.88 11.10 0.99
CA GLY A 189 -9.52 10.34 -0.21
C GLY A 189 -8.45 9.25 0.01
N GLY A 190 -8.44 8.61 1.19
CA GLY A 190 -7.61 7.44 1.48
C GLY A 190 -6.23 7.73 2.06
N ARG A 191 -5.82 8.99 2.19
CA ARG A 191 -4.46 9.36 2.64
C ARG A 191 -4.45 9.90 4.06
N GLN A 192 -3.69 9.27 4.95
CA GLN A 192 -3.46 9.69 6.33
C GLN A 192 -2.87 11.11 6.39
N GLU A 193 -1.91 11.38 5.50
CA GLU A 193 -1.23 12.66 5.40
C GLU A 193 -2.21 13.82 5.21
N ASN A 194 -3.21 13.67 4.33
CA ASN A 194 -4.20 14.72 4.06
C ASN A 194 -5.00 15.08 5.31
N VAL A 195 -5.34 14.07 6.14
CA VAL A 195 -6.03 14.30 7.41
C VAL A 195 -5.15 15.12 8.36
N ILE A 196 -3.90 14.70 8.54
CA ILE A 196 -2.97 15.36 9.46
C ILE A 196 -2.72 16.80 9.02
N LEU A 197 -2.42 17.04 7.75
CA LEU A 197 -2.16 18.38 7.23
C LEU A 197 -3.39 19.28 7.32
N SER A 198 -4.59 18.76 7.12
CA SER A 198 -5.83 19.51 7.24
C SER A 198 -6.12 19.95 8.68
N VAL A 199 -5.91 19.06 9.64
CA VAL A 199 -6.02 19.41 11.09
C VAL A 199 -4.95 20.41 11.48
N TYR A 200 -3.71 20.19 11.05
CA TYR A 200 -2.60 21.11 11.30
C TYR A 200 -2.89 22.52 10.78
N ALA A 201 -3.47 22.62 9.60
CA ALA A 201 -3.87 23.90 8.98
C ALA A 201 -5.13 24.54 9.61
N GLY A 202 -5.81 23.83 10.55
CA GLY A 202 -7.05 24.31 11.16
C GLY A 202 -8.27 24.30 10.23
N LEU A 203 -8.22 23.51 9.14
CA LEU A 203 -9.33 23.38 8.18
C LEU A 203 -10.46 22.49 8.75
N HIS A 204 -10.12 21.58 9.64
CA HIS A 204 -11.06 20.74 10.39
C HIS A 204 -10.66 20.72 11.87
N ASP A 205 -11.66 20.65 12.75
CA ASP A 205 -11.46 20.62 14.20
C ASP A 205 -10.79 19.33 14.65
N LEU A 206 -11.20 18.19 14.05
CA LEU A 206 -10.76 16.85 14.35
C LEU A 206 -10.27 16.12 13.09
N GLY A 207 -9.33 15.25 13.29
CA GLY A 207 -8.96 14.24 12.32
C GLY A 207 -8.93 12.85 12.95
N SER A 208 -9.09 11.82 12.13
CA SER A 208 -8.82 10.46 12.59
C SER A 208 -7.85 9.75 11.67
N ILE A 209 -6.86 9.10 12.27
CA ILE A 209 -5.73 8.47 11.58
C ILE A 209 -5.42 7.10 12.17
N ARG A 210 -4.66 6.31 11.45
CA ARG A 210 -4.02 5.12 11.98
C ARG A 210 -2.91 5.53 12.97
N GLU A 211 -2.78 4.82 14.08
CA GLU A 211 -1.65 4.97 15.01
C GLU A 211 -0.31 4.94 14.27
N GLY A 212 0.62 5.80 14.70
CA GLY A 212 1.94 5.95 14.08
C GLY A 212 1.96 6.80 12.79
N SER A 213 0.81 7.22 12.25
CA SER A 213 0.76 7.98 10.98
C SER A 213 1.36 9.39 11.08
N LEU A 214 1.49 9.98 12.26
CA LEU A 214 2.15 11.29 12.43
C LEU A 214 3.60 11.29 11.92
N LYS A 215 4.30 10.16 11.99
CA LYS A 215 5.67 9.99 11.45
C LYS A 215 5.76 10.27 9.94
N VAL A 216 4.66 10.10 9.20
CA VAL A 216 4.64 10.33 7.73
C VAL A 216 4.87 11.79 7.38
N VAL A 217 4.51 12.71 8.27
CA VAL A 217 4.60 14.16 8.06
C VAL A 217 5.63 14.87 8.95
N GLU A 218 6.37 14.17 9.79
CA GLU A 218 7.33 14.74 10.76
C GLU A 218 8.41 15.64 10.12
N LYS A 219 8.75 15.39 8.85
CA LYS A 219 9.69 16.20 8.07
C LYS A 219 9.04 17.40 7.36
N LYS A 220 7.70 17.50 7.39
CA LYS A 220 6.94 18.51 6.65
C LYS A 220 6.30 19.54 7.56
N ILE A 221 5.95 19.15 8.78
CA ILE A 221 5.30 20.00 9.77
C ILE A 221 5.86 19.71 11.17
N ASP A 222 5.65 20.65 12.07
CA ASP A 222 5.89 20.45 13.50
C ASP A 222 4.75 19.60 14.09
N ILE A 223 5.00 18.27 14.24
CA ILE A 223 4.01 17.33 14.76
C ILE A 223 3.63 17.59 16.23
N ASP A 224 4.45 18.34 16.98
CA ASP A 224 4.14 18.73 18.37
C ASP A 224 2.98 19.73 18.45
N GLN A 225 2.55 20.31 17.33
CA GLN A 225 1.34 21.11 17.22
C GLN A 225 0.05 20.26 17.10
N ILE A 226 0.17 18.96 16.99
CA ILE A 226 -0.94 18.02 16.97
C ILE A 226 -0.99 17.28 18.31
N LYS A 227 -2.17 17.22 18.92
CA LYS A 227 -2.43 16.37 20.09
C LYS A 227 -3.27 15.16 19.69
N ILE A 228 -3.02 14.03 20.35
CA ILE A 228 -3.89 12.86 20.32
C ILE A 228 -4.95 13.06 21.38
N VAL A 229 -6.21 13.20 20.96
CA VAL A 229 -7.37 13.37 21.85
C VAL A 229 -7.76 12.03 22.46
N ALA A 230 -7.75 10.98 21.64
CA ALA A 230 -8.05 9.62 22.09
C ALA A 230 -7.45 8.57 21.15
N THR A 231 -7.31 7.35 21.67
CA THR A 231 -6.86 6.17 20.92
C THR A 231 -7.85 5.04 21.16
N SER A 232 -8.29 4.38 20.07
CA SER A 232 -9.19 3.24 20.16
C SER A 232 -8.51 2.02 20.81
N ARG A 233 -9.28 0.98 21.15
CA ARG A 233 -8.71 -0.33 21.44
C ARG A 233 -8.03 -0.90 20.18
N SER A 234 -7.18 -1.92 20.38
CA SER A 234 -6.53 -2.66 19.29
C SER A 234 -7.52 -3.54 18.55
N TYR A 235 -7.25 -3.70 17.25
CA TYR A 235 -7.98 -4.58 16.34
C TYR A 235 -7.01 -5.29 15.41
N PRO A 236 -7.43 -6.44 14.79
CA PRO A 236 -6.60 -7.17 13.85
C PRO A 236 -5.97 -6.28 12.79
N GLY A 237 -4.69 -6.53 12.52
CA GLY A 237 -3.86 -5.72 11.63
C GLY A 237 -4.10 -5.94 10.15
N TRP A 238 -3.24 -5.36 9.35
CA TRP A 238 -3.23 -5.45 7.89
C TRP A 238 -3.05 -6.89 7.43
N VAL A 239 -3.78 -7.25 6.38
CA VAL A 239 -3.94 -8.63 5.94
C VAL A 239 -3.60 -8.83 4.48
N TYR A 240 -2.90 -9.92 4.20
CA TYR A 240 -2.78 -10.53 2.90
C TYR A 240 -3.97 -11.48 2.71
N ALA A 241 -4.77 -11.20 1.72
CA ALA A 241 -5.92 -12.00 1.34
C ALA A 241 -5.86 -12.37 -0.13
N TYR A 242 -6.49 -13.47 -0.50
CA TYR A 242 -6.53 -13.93 -1.88
C TYR A 242 -7.94 -14.09 -2.42
N SER A 243 -8.07 -13.92 -3.71
CA SER A 243 -9.31 -14.13 -4.47
C SER A 243 -9.64 -15.64 -4.52
N PRO A 244 -10.92 -16.03 -4.41
CA PRO A 244 -11.33 -17.42 -4.61
C PRO A 244 -11.03 -17.96 -6.03
N ARG A 245 -10.67 -17.08 -6.97
CA ARG A 245 -10.20 -17.46 -8.32
C ARG A 245 -8.75 -17.96 -8.33
N LEU A 246 -7.95 -17.56 -7.33
CA LEU A 246 -6.58 -18.04 -7.21
C LEU A 246 -6.60 -19.53 -6.79
N PRO A 247 -5.92 -20.44 -7.52
CA PRO A 247 -5.82 -21.84 -7.13
C PRO A 247 -5.28 -21.96 -5.68
N ARG A 248 -5.90 -22.83 -4.89
CA ARG A 248 -5.54 -23.03 -3.48
C ARG A 248 -4.06 -23.38 -3.31
N GLU A 249 -3.52 -24.23 -4.19
CA GLU A 249 -2.09 -24.59 -4.14
C GLU A 249 -1.18 -23.35 -4.27
N ALA A 250 -1.54 -22.41 -5.15
CA ALA A 250 -0.79 -21.17 -5.30
C ALA A 250 -0.91 -20.28 -4.04
N ALA A 251 -2.12 -20.17 -3.47
CA ALA A 251 -2.34 -19.42 -2.24
C ALA A 251 -1.56 -20.03 -1.05
N ASP A 252 -1.56 -21.36 -0.93
CA ASP A 252 -0.82 -22.07 0.13
C ASP A 252 0.70 -21.87 0.01
N LYS A 253 1.26 -21.92 -1.22
CA LYS A 253 2.68 -21.60 -1.48
C LYS A 253 3.02 -20.15 -1.08
N ILE A 254 2.18 -19.20 -1.45
CA ILE A 254 2.38 -17.79 -1.12
C ILE A 254 2.29 -17.57 0.40
N LYS A 255 1.28 -18.18 1.06
CA LYS A 255 1.16 -18.14 2.52
C LYS A 255 2.42 -18.70 3.20
N ALA A 256 2.90 -19.85 2.76
CA ALA A 256 4.11 -20.46 3.31
C ALA A 256 5.34 -19.56 3.14
N ALA A 257 5.50 -18.94 1.97
CA ALA A 257 6.58 -18.00 1.69
C ALA A 257 6.51 -16.75 2.57
N LEU A 258 5.31 -16.16 2.77
CA LEU A 258 5.13 -15.04 3.69
C LEU A 258 5.53 -15.40 5.12
N LEU A 259 5.07 -16.56 5.64
CA LEU A 259 5.34 -17.00 7.00
C LEU A 259 6.80 -17.42 7.23
N LYS A 260 7.56 -17.67 6.17
CA LYS A 260 9.00 -17.98 6.22
C LYS A 260 9.86 -16.73 6.42
N LEU A 261 9.34 -15.54 6.10
CA LEU A 261 10.07 -14.28 6.29
C LEU A 261 10.24 -14.00 7.78
N ASP A 262 11.50 -13.91 8.21
CA ASP A 262 11.90 -13.64 9.58
C ASP A 262 12.91 -12.50 9.63
N TYR A 263 12.60 -11.45 10.38
CA TYR A 263 13.46 -10.27 10.53
C TYR A 263 14.81 -10.63 11.19
N GLY A 264 14.81 -11.59 12.09
CA GLY A 264 16.00 -12.11 12.78
C GLY A 264 16.82 -13.13 11.97
N GLY A 265 16.24 -13.71 10.90
CA GLY A 265 16.75 -14.88 10.23
C GLY A 265 18.02 -14.59 9.38
N ASN A 266 17.95 -13.70 8.43
CA ASN A 266 19.07 -13.35 7.55
C ASN A 266 18.95 -11.93 6.99
N ALA A 267 20.07 -11.41 6.42
CA ALA A 267 20.14 -10.05 5.88
C ALA A 267 19.17 -9.82 4.70
N HIS A 268 18.91 -10.84 3.89
CA HIS A 268 17.99 -10.74 2.75
C HIS A 268 16.54 -10.56 3.23
N HIS A 269 16.07 -11.40 4.15
CA HIS A 269 14.74 -11.26 4.75
C HIS A 269 14.56 -9.89 5.43
N ARG A 270 15.58 -9.46 6.18
CA ARG A 270 15.57 -8.14 6.85
C ARG A 270 15.40 -7.01 5.85
N THR A 271 16.16 -7.01 4.75
CA THR A 271 16.06 -5.97 3.72
C THR A 271 14.66 -5.90 3.07
N ILE A 272 14.00 -7.04 2.88
CA ILE A 272 12.63 -7.11 2.34
C ILE A 272 11.65 -6.50 3.35
N LEU A 273 11.74 -6.92 4.62
CA LEU A 273 10.83 -6.50 5.67
C LEU A 273 11.00 -5.01 6.02
N GLU A 274 12.23 -4.51 6.08
CA GLU A 274 12.53 -3.08 6.28
C GLU A 274 11.95 -2.22 5.15
N ALA A 275 12.11 -2.63 3.89
CA ALA A 275 11.50 -1.93 2.76
C ALA A 275 9.96 -1.87 2.90
N ALA A 276 9.35 -2.96 3.33
CA ALA A 276 7.90 -3.06 3.53
C ALA A 276 7.41 -2.40 4.83
N ARG A 277 8.32 -2.05 5.77
CA ARG A 277 8.06 -1.42 7.06
C ARG A 277 7.19 -2.27 7.99
N PHE A 278 7.55 -3.53 8.13
CA PHE A 278 7.05 -4.47 9.15
C PHE A 278 8.10 -5.55 9.41
N ILE A 279 7.96 -6.31 10.49
CA ILE A 279 9.03 -7.22 10.95
C ILE A 279 8.72 -8.70 10.70
N GLY A 280 7.55 -9.04 10.17
CA GLY A 280 7.18 -10.42 9.89
C GLY A 280 5.72 -10.63 9.64
N PHE A 281 5.32 -11.89 9.72
CA PHE A 281 3.95 -12.33 9.45
C PHE A 281 3.47 -13.35 10.49
N VAL A 282 2.16 -13.30 10.76
CA VAL A 282 1.45 -14.35 11.48
C VAL A 282 0.39 -14.97 10.58
N SER A 283 0.16 -16.28 10.72
CA SER A 283 -0.94 -16.92 10.01
C SER A 283 -2.27 -16.30 10.41
N SER A 284 -3.17 -16.15 9.44
CA SER A 284 -4.48 -15.56 9.66
C SER A 284 -5.55 -16.34 8.93
N ASP A 285 -6.77 -16.34 9.47
CA ASP A 285 -7.97 -16.85 8.83
C ASP A 285 -9.12 -15.84 8.96
N ASP A 286 -10.27 -16.15 8.37
CA ASP A 286 -11.41 -15.24 8.31
C ASP A 286 -11.99 -14.88 9.69
N ARG A 287 -11.91 -15.79 10.67
CA ARG A 287 -12.44 -15.59 12.04
C ARG A 287 -11.66 -14.55 12.83
N ASP A 288 -10.41 -14.32 12.50
CA ASP A 288 -9.61 -13.26 13.12
C ASP A 288 -10.26 -11.89 12.95
N PHE A 289 -11.11 -11.72 11.93
CA PHE A 289 -11.77 -10.45 11.59
C PHE A 289 -13.21 -10.33 12.10
N ASP A 290 -13.69 -11.27 12.92
CA ASP A 290 -15.01 -11.15 13.57
C ASP A 290 -15.11 -9.88 14.44
N PRO A 291 -14.09 -9.45 15.19
CA PRO A 291 -14.13 -8.18 15.91
C PRO A 291 -14.38 -6.94 15.01
N ILE A 292 -13.95 -7.00 13.74
CA ILE A 292 -14.20 -5.94 12.74
C ILE A 292 -15.66 -5.96 12.30
N ARG A 293 -16.23 -7.15 12.06
CA ARG A 293 -17.66 -7.33 11.71
C ARG A 293 -18.56 -6.86 12.84
N GLU A 294 -18.22 -7.23 14.09
CA GLU A 294 -18.96 -6.81 15.28
C GLU A 294 -18.92 -5.29 15.44
N LEU A 295 -17.74 -4.69 15.28
CA LEU A 295 -17.60 -3.24 15.35
C LEU A 295 -18.40 -2.55 14.25
N ASN A 296 -18.32 -3.03 13.00
CA ASN A 296 -19.07 -2.50 11.87
C ASN A 296 -20.58 -2.52 12.15
N LYS A 297 -21.09 -3.65 12.67
CA LYS A 297 -22.51 -3.79 13.08
C LYS A 297 -22.87 -2.82 14.21
N LYS A 298 -21.98 -2.69 15.22
CA LYS A 298 -22.17 -1.80 16.38
C LYS A 298 -22.33 -0.34 15.98
N VAL A 299 -21.55 0.11 15.01
CA VAL A 299 -21.59 1.51 14.53
C VAL A 299 -22.66 1.73 13.45
N GLY A 300 -23.38 0.70 13.03
CA GLY A 300 -24.47 0.80 12.06
C GLY A 300 -24.06 0.98 10.62
N LEU A 301 -22.78 0.71 10.27
CA LEU A 301 -22.34 0.74 8.88
C LEU A 301 -22.76 -0.55 8.16
N GLN A 302 -23.09 -0.42 6.89
CA GLN A 302 -23.36 -1.58 6.04
C GLN A 302 -22.06 -2.01 5.34
N LEU A 303 -21.89 -3.31 5.16
CA LEU A 303 -20.87 -3.85 4.27
C LEU A 303 -21.41 -3.70 2.84
N GLU A 304 -20.77 -2.85 2.07
CA GLU A 304 -21.12 -2.59 0.67
C GLU A 304 -20.50 -3.62 -0.29
#